data_bfcc09c5d5fbdf78e837248ef252c8fb
#
_entry.id   bfcc09c5d5fbdf78e837248ef252c8fb
#
_cell.length_a   1.000
_cell.length_b   1.000
_cell.length_c   1.000
_cell.angle_alpha   90.00
_cell.angle_beta   90.00
_cell.angle_gamma   90.00
#
_symmetry.space_group_name_H-M   'P 1'
#
loop_
_entity.id
_entity.type
_entity.pdbx_description
1 polymer ?
#
loop_
_entity_poly.entity_id
_entity_poly.type
_entity_poly.pdbx_seq_one_letter_code
_entity_poly.pdbx_strand_id
1 'polypeptide(L)'
;MESRAGDPAGRVFTSANMCYFWQAGWKATVVERDVTMYQRMIRSTFKDELSRKSVLSYLAPIVKQQGETYGLIAMTQVQVSDSSVVTTFIWPDYETAMAAWDEYGGKVTEAIRNSGAKVDVQEGLVERAWFNQTADMAVLTNF
;
A
#
# COMPACT_ATOMS: atom_id res chain seq x y z
N MET A 1 -27.36 23.53 36.22
CA MET A 1 -28.28 22.82 35.30
C MET A 1 -27.62 22.86 33.92
N GLU A 2 -26.78 21.86 33.63
CA GLU A 2 -26.07 21.76 32.33
C GLU A 2 -26.92 20.95 31.37
N SER A 3 -27.30 21.59 30.29
CA SER A 3 -28.04 20.98 29.18
C SER A 3 -27.04 20.18 28.33
N ARG A 4 -27.05 18.84 28.43
CA ARG A 4 -26.40 17.94 27.51
C ARG A 4 -27.20 17.89 26.21
N ALA A 5 -26.74 18.53 25.17
CA ALA A 5 -27.18 18.25 23.82
C ALA A 5 -26.53 16.92 23.38
N GLY A 6 -27.31 15.86 23.37
CA GLY A 6 -26.89 14.55 22.86
C GLY A 6 -26.88 14.58 21.32
N ASP A 7 -25.75 14.22 20.74
CA ASP A 7 -25.66 13.90 19.32
C ASP A 7 -26.51 12.63 19.04
N PRO A 8 -27.40 12.63 18.04
CA PRO A 8 -28.27 11.49 17.73
C PRO A 8 -27.54 10.27 17.16
N ALA A 9 -26.20 10.30 17.01
CA ALA A 9 -25.40 9.20 16.45
C ALA A 9 -24.53 8.47 17.48
N GLY A 10 -24.56 8.84 18.79
CA GLY A 10 -23.89 8.07 19.86
C GLY A 10 -22.38 7.93 19.79
N ARG A 11 -21.67 8.86 19.16
CA ARG A 11 -20.21 8.77 18.98
C ARG A 11 -19.48 9.53 20.08
N VAL A 12 -18.65 8.79 20.80
CA VAL A 12 -17.73 9.35 21.78
C VAL A 12 -16.48 9.85 21.04
N PHE A 13 -16.34 11.16 20.93
CA PHE A 13 -15.10 11.76 20.42
C PHE A 13 -14.04 11.71 21.50
N THR A 14 -12.99 10.92 21.32
CA THR A 14 -11.80 11.02 22.15
C THR A 14 -10.87 12.09 21.56
N SER A 15 -10.46 13.04 22.40
CA SER A 15 -9.68 14.24 22.07
C SER A 15 -8.25 13.99 21.56
N ALA A 16 -7.88 12.73 21.30
CA ALA A 16 -6.55 12.34 20.83
C ALA A 16 -6.33 12.47 19.31
N ASN A 17 -7.37 12.67 18.52
CA ASN A 17 -7.27 12.70 17.04
C ASN A 17 -7.30 14.10 16.43
N MET A 18 -7.16 15.16 17.21
CA MET A 18 -7.19 16.54 16.75
C MET A 18 -5.83 17.19 16.88
N CYS A 19 -4.82 16.65 16.20
CA CYS A 19 -3.50 17.23 16.16
C CYS A 19 -3.04 17.52 14.72
N TYR A 20 -2.91 18.83 14.44
CA TYR A 20 -2.02 19.43 13.45
C TYR A 20 -2.38 19.33 11.96
N PHE A 21 -3.45 20.04 11.56
CA PHE A 21 -3.60 20.49 10.17
C PHE A 21 -4.01 21.98 10.06
N TRP A 22 -3.25 22.83 10.74
CA TRP A 22 -3.46 24.28 10.66
C TRP A 22 -2.22 24.97 10.09
N GLN A 23 -1.98 24.92 8.79
CA GLN A 23 -1.13 25.94 8.15
C GLN A 23 -1.08 25.98 6.62
N ALA A 24 -1.90 25.30 5.88
CA ALA A 24 -1.74 25.34 4.42
C ALA A 24 -3.03 25.37 3.59
N GLY A 25 -4.14 25.95 4.06
CA GLY A 25 -5.32 26.18 3.19
C GLY A 25 -5.87 24.96 2.43
N TRP A 26 -5.52 23.75 2.83
CA TRP A 26 -5.85 22.50 2.18
C TRP A 26 -7.23 22.04 2.67
N LYS A 27 -8.21 21.99 1.77
CA LYS A 27 -9.50 21.35 2.05
C LYS A 27 -9.29 19.83 1.98
N ALA A 28 -8.74 19.24 3.03
CA ALA A 28 -8.70 17.80 3.18
C ALA A 28 -10.08 17.34 3.67
N THR A 29 -10.84 16.66 2.84
CA THR A 29 -12.01 15.92 3.30
C THR A 29 -11.49 14.63 3.92
N VAL A 30 -11.37 14.59 5.23
CA VAL A 30 -11.07 13.35 5.96
C VAL A 30 -12.32 12.50 5.88
N VAL A 31 -12.34 11.52 5.01
CA VAL A 31 -13.34 10.46 5.04
C VAL A 31 -12.87 9.46 6.10
N GLU A 32 -13.39 9.59 7.31
CA GLU A 32 -13.21 8.63 8.38
C GLU A 32 -14.01 7.36 8.00
N ARG A 33 -13.40 6.50 7.21
CA ARG A 33 -13.86 5.11 7.04
C ARG A 33 -13.05 4.26 7.99
N ASP A 34 -13.68 3.25 8.58
CA ASP A 34 -12.93 2.15 9.20
C ASP A 34 -11.96 1.61 8.14
N VAL A 35 -10.69 1.97 8.29
CA VAL A 35 -9.67 1.63 7.30
C VAL A 35 -9.33 0.17 7.50
N THR A 36 -9.85 -0.68 6.62
CA THR A 36 -9.55 -2.12 6.60
C THR A 36 -8.39 -2.45 5.68
N MET A 37 -7.80 -1.43 5.04
CA MET A 37 -6.72 -1.63 4.08
C MET A 37 -5.55 -2.40 4.68
N TYR A 38 -5.01 -3.31 3.90
CA TYR A 38 -3.86 -4.11 4.26
C TYR A 38 -2.67 -3.76 3.36
N GLN A 39 -1.52 -3.56 3.97
CA GLN A 39 -0.28 -3.23 3.26
C GLN A 39 0.72 -4.37 3.40
N ARG A 40 1.38 -4.69 2.27
CA ARG A 40 2.56 -5.54 2.25
C ARG A 40 3.69 -4.81 1.57
N MET A 41 4.82 -4.71 2.24
CA MET A 41 6.04 -4.11 1.73
C MET A 41 7.11 -5.19 1.59
N ILE A 42 7.69 -5.30 0.40
CA ILE A 42 8.70 -6.30 0.06
C ILE A 42 9.97 -5.56 -0.34
N ARG A 43 11.02 -5.70 0.45
CA ARG A 43 12.36 -5.26 0.08
C ARG A 43 13.10 -6.44 -0.54
N SER A 44 13.53 -6.28 -1.80
CA SER A 44 14.33 -7.26 -2.52
C SER A 44 15.70 -6.70 -2.85
N THR A 45 16.76 -7.43 -2.51
CA THR A 45 18.14 -7.08 -2.82
C THR A 45 18.72 -8.17 -3.72
N PHE A 46 18.95 -7.80 -4.97
CA PHE A 46 19.47 -8.67 -6.03
C PHE A 46 21.00 -8.65 -6.04
N LYS A 47 21.58 -9.59 -6.78
CA LYS A 47 23.03 -9.67 -6.95
C LYS A 47 23.61 -8.42 -7.64
N ASP A 48 22.89 -7.92 -8.66
CA ASP A 48 23.28 -6.80 -9.50
C ASP A 48 22.06 -6.14 -10.16
N GLU A 49 22.30 -5.04 -10.87
CA GLU A 49 21.27 -4.29 -11.57
C GLU A 49 20.56 -5.11 -12.66
N LEU A 50 21.31 -5.94 -13.40
CA LEU A 50 20.77 -6.74 -14.49
C LEU A 50 19.78 -7.79 -13.94
N SER A 51 20.17 -8.49 -12.88
CA SER A 51 19.30 -9.45 -12.18
C SER A 51 18.03 -8.78 -11.68
N ARG A 52 18.16 -7.59 -11.09
CA ARG A 52 17.01 -6.80 -10.64
C ARG A 52 16.07 -6.48 -11.81
N LYS A 53 16.59 -5.88 -12.89
CA LYS A 53 15.77 -5.51 -14.06
C LYS A 53 15.09 -6.71 -14.70
N SER A 54 15.80 -7.82 -14.86
CA SER A 54 15.25 -9.05 -15.45
C SER A 54 14.11 -9.62 -14.64
N VAL A 55 14.27 -9.76 -13.31
CA VAL A 55 13.23 -10.31 -12.45
C VAL A 55 12.01 -9.39 -12.37
N LEU A 56 12.21 -8.08 -12.24
CA LEU A 56 11.11 -7.13 -12.19
C LEU A 56 10.33 -7.08 -13.51
N SER A 57 11.00 -7.14 -14.65
CA SER A 57 10.34 -7.22 -15.96
C SER A 57 9.52 -8.50 -16.11
N TYR A 58 10.01 -9.62 -15.61
CA TYR A 58 9.27 -10.88 -15.60
C TYR A 58 8.04 -10.82 -14.68
N LEU A 59 8.16 -10.19 -13.51
CA LEU A 59 7.09 -10.10 -12.53
C LEU A 59 6.03 -9.05 -12.87
N ALA A 60 6.35 -8.02 -13.65
CA ALA A 60 5.45 -6.92 -13.94
C ALA A 60 4.07 -7.37 -14.47
N PRO A 61 3.95 -8.25 -15.49
CA PRO A 61 2.65 -8.70 -15.97
C PRO A 61 1.89 -9.56 -14.95
N ILE A 62 2.61 -10.34 -14.15
CA ILE A 62 2.02 -11.19 -13.10
C ILE A 62 1.39 -10.30 -12.01
N VAL A 63 2.13 -9.31 -11.55
CA VAL A 63 1.66 -8.35 -10.54
C VAL A 63 0.49 -7.51 -11.05
N LYS A 64 0.54 -7.08 -12.32
CA LYS A 64 -0.58 -6.37 -12.94
C LYS A 64 -1.84 -7.21 -12.94
N GLN A 65 -1.75 -8.46 -13.43
CA GLN A 65 -2.89 -9.39 -13.45
C GLN A 65 -3.43 -9.64 -12.04
N GLN A 66 -2.57 -9.86 -11.07
CA GLN A 66 -2.94 -10.00 -9.67
C GLN A 66 -3.70 -8.77 -9.17
N GLY A 67 -3.20 -7.58 -9.47
CA GLY A 67 -3.83 -6.32 -9.06
C GLY A 67 -5.22 -6.14 -9.66
N GLU A 68 -5.39 -6.45 -10.94
CA GLU A 68 -6.67 -6.36 -11.65
C GLU A 68 -7.68 -7.41 -11.12
N THR A 69 -7.23 -8.64 -10.85
CA THR A 69 -8.10 -9.72 -10.38
C THR A 69 -8.61 -9.49 -8.95
N TYR A 70 -7.76 -8.99 -8.06
CA TYR A 70 -8.06 -8.86 -6.64
C TYR A 70 -8.29 -7.42 -6.17
N GLY A 71 -8.39 -6.46 -7.09
CA GLY A 71 -8.72 -5.08 -6.75
C GLY A 71 -7.65 -4.38 -5.90
N LEU A 72 -6.37 -4.54 -6.26
CA LEU A 72 -5.27 -3.80 -5.64
C LEU A 72 -5.55 -2.30 -5.71
N ILE A 73 -5.50 -1.61 -4.58
CA ILE A 73 -5.75 -0.17 -4.50
C ILE A 73 -4.56 0.61 -5.07
N ALA A 74 -3.35 0.22 -4.67
CA ALA A 74 -2.14 0.88 -5.12
C ALA A 74 -0.94 -0.07 -5.04
N MET A 75 0.01 0.14 -5.95
CA MET A 75 1.33 -0.43 -5.88
C MET A 75 2.37 0.66 -6.13
N THR A 76 3.41 0.67 -5.34
CA THR A 76 4.57 1.50 -5.61
C THR A 76 5.82 0.65 -5.65
N GLN A 77 6.76 1.03 -6.50
CA GLN A 77 8.05 0.38 -6.60
C GLN A 77 9.15 1.44 -6.59
N VAL A 78 9.99 1.39 -5.57
CA VAL A 78 11.04 2.38 -5.33
C VAL A 78 12.39 1.71 -5.49
N GLN A 79 13.19 2.17 -6.43
CA GLN A 79 14.60 1.78 -6.55
C GLN A 79 15.38 2.46 -5.43
N VAL A 80 15.93 1.66 -4.53
CA VAL A 80 16.75 2.13 -3.40
C VAL A 80 18.23 2.22 -3.79
N SER A 81 18.67 1.27 -4.62
CA SER A 81 20.02 1.24 -5.21
C SER A 81 19.97 0.49 -6.55
N ASP A 82 21.11 0.37 -7.22
CA ASP A 82 21.19 -0.38 -8.48
C ASP A 82 20.72 -1.83 -8.34
N SER A 83 20.92 -2.44 -7.17
CA SER A 83 20.54 -3.83 -6.91
C SER A 83 19.34 -3.99 -5.97
N SER A 84 18.81 -2.93 -5.38
CA SER A 84 17.76 -3.03 -4.36
C SER A 84 16.50 -2.25 -4.73
N VAL A 85 15.35 -2.85 -4.45
CA VAL A 85 14.03 -2.28 -4.68
C VAL A 85 13.11 -2.54 -3.49
N VAL A 86 12.24 -1.60 -3.20
CA VAL A 86 11.12 -1.75 -2.27
C VAL A 86 9.83 -1.68 -3.06
N THR A 87 9.03 -2.74 -2.99
CA THR A 87 7.69 -2.79 -3.60
C THR A 87 6.65 -2.78 -2.48
N THR A 88 5.70 -1.87 -2.57
CA THR A 88 4.60 -1.77 -1.62
C THR A 88 3.29 -2.04 -2.33
N PHE A 89 2.49 -2.92 -1.77
CA PHE A 89 1.15 -3.26 -2.22
C PHE A 89 0.14 -2.82 -1.17
N ILE A 90 -0.95 -2.18 -1.58
CA ILE A 90 -2.06 -1.78 -0.72
C ILE A 90 -3.35 -2.44 -1.23
N TRP A 91 -3.95 -3.25 -0.39
CA TRP A 91 -5.16 -4.03 -0.66
C TRP A 91 -6.37 -3.47 0.10
N PRO A 92 -7.61 -3.72 -0.37
CA PRO A 92 -8.82 -3.30 0.34
C PRO A 92 -8.93 -3.84 1.76
N ASP A 93 -8.46 -5.07 1.97
CA ASP A 93 -8.51 -5.80 3.24
C ASP A 93 -7.50 -6.95 3.27
N TYR A 94 -7.39 -7.58 4.45
CA TYR A 94 -6.49 -8.70 4.68
C TYR A 94 -6.87 -9.95 3.87
N GLU A 95 -8.14 -10.28 3.80
CA GLU A 95 -8.64 -11.47 3.12
C GLU A 95 -8.32 -11.43 1.62
N THR A 96 -8.53 -10.27 1.00
CA THR A 96 -8.19 -10.03 -0.41
C THR A 96 -6.69 -10.14 -0.66
N ALA A 97 -5.88 -9.57 0.24
CA ALA A 97 -4.42 -9.68 0.16
C ALA A 97 -3.94 -11.12 0.26
N MET A 98 -4.52 -11.92 1.15
CA MET A 98 -4.16 -13.33 1.32
C MET A 98 -4.59 -14.16 0.11
N ALA A 99 -5.81 -13.99 -0.40
CA ALA A 99 -6.28 -14.68 -1.60
C ALA A 99 -5.39 -14.39 -2.81
N ALA A 100 -5.01 -13.14 -3.01
CA ALA A 100 -4.08 -12.75 -4.06
C ALA A 100 -2.71 -13.41 -3.89
N TRP A 101 -2.22 -13.47 -2.66
CA TRP A 101 -0.93 -14.08 -2.37
C TRP A 101 -0.93 -15.60 -2.53
N ASP A 102 -2.00 -16.29 -2.14
CA ASP A 102 -2.15 -17.74 -2.30
C ASP A 102 -2.11 -18.15 -3.77
N GLU A 103 -2.70 -17.35 -4.67
CA GLU A 103 -2.69 -17.64 -6.09
C GLU A 103 -1.38 -17.27 -6.80
N TYR A 104 -0.85 -16.07 -6.51
CA TYR A 104 0.29 -15.51 -7.26
C TYR A 104 1.60 -15.51 -6.48
N GLY A 105 1.54 -15.53 -5.15
CA GLY A 105 2.72 -15.38 -4.28
C GLY A 105 3.77 -16.45 -4.49
N GLY A 106 3.35 -17.67 -4.84
CA GLY A 106 4.26 -18.76 -5.18
C GLY A 106 5.16 -18.42 -6.36
N LYS A 107 4.58 -17.90 -7.44
CA LYS A 107 5.31 -17.50 -8.66
C LYS A 107 6.26 -16.33 -8.40
N VAL A 108 5.78 -15.33 -7.64
CA VAL A 108 6.59 -14.16 -7.27
C VAL A 108 7.78 -14.58 -6.40
N THR A 109 7.52 -15.35 -5.36
CA THR A 109 8.54 -15.82 -4.43
C THR A 109 9.58 -16.70 -5.12
N GLU A 110 9.15 -17.61 -6.00
CA GLU A 110 10.03 -18.49 -6.75
C GLU A 110 10.95 -17.69 -7.67
N ALA A 111 10.42 -16.75 -8.45
CA ALA A 111 11.21 -15.91 -9.34
C ALA A 111 12.27 -15.11 -8.59
N ILE A 112 11.90 -14.50 -7.47
CA ILE A 112 12.83 -13.74 -6.63
C ILE A 112 13.89 -14.68 -6.03
N ARG A 113 13.50 -15.81 -5.48
CA ARG A 113 14.42 -16.78 -4.87
C ARG A 113 15.40 -17.36 -5.89
N ASN A 114 14.94 -17.72 -7.08
CA ASN A 114 15.77 -18.27 -8.15
C ASN A 114 16.81 -17.27 -8.67
N SER A 115 16.55 -15.97 -8.51
CA SER A 115 17.54 -14.93 -8.81
C SER A 115 18.64 -14.80 -7.76
N GLY A 116 18.55 -15.52 -6.64
CA GLY A 116 19.46 -15.39 -5.49
C GLY A 116 19.24 -14.12 -4.66
N ALA A 117 18.15 -13.41 -4.87
CA ALA A 117 17.85 -12.18 -4.13
C ALA A 117 17.52 -12.48 -2.66
N LYS A 118 17.92 -11.55 -1.79
CA LYS A 118 17.48 -11.51 -0.40
C LYS A 118 16.17 -10.74 -0.33
N VAL A 119 15.22 -11.29 0.42
CA VAL A 119 13.87 -10.72 0.57
C VAL A 119 13.58 -10.47 2.04
N ASP A 120 13.09 -9.26 2.33
CA ASP A 120 12.53 -8.88 3.62
C ASP A 120 11.09 -8.41 3.40
N VAL A 121 10.16 -8.92 4.21
CA VAL A 121 8.72 -8.65 4.09
C VAL A 121 8.22 -8.04 5.37
N GLN A 122 7.52 -6.92 5.25
CA GLN A 122 6.80 -6.26 6.33
C GLN A 122 5.35 -6.09 5.90
N GLU A 123 4.42 -6.43 6.77
CA GLU A 123 3.00 -6.36 6.42
C GLU A 123 2.13 -6.05 7.64
N GLY A 124 0.95 -5.48 7.39
CA GLY A 124 0.02 -5.16 8.45
C GLY A 124 -1.17 -4.33 7.96
N LEU A 125 -2.09 -4.08 8.89
CA LEU A 125 -3.21 -3.17 8.65
C LEU A 125 -2.72 -1.73 8.54
N VAL A 126 -3.30 -0.99 7.63
CA VAL A 126 -3.03 0.44 7.49
C VAL A 126 -3.83 1.17 8.56
N GLU A 127 -3.14 1.74 9.54
CA GLU A 127 -3.80 2.51 10.61
C GLU A 127 -4.31 3.86 10.11
N ARG A 128 -3.61 4.46 9.15
CA ARG A 128 -3.97 5.77 8.61
C ARG A 128 -3.47 5.91 7.17
N ALA A 129 -4.35 6.38 6.30
CA ALA A 129 -4.01 6.76 4.94
C ALA A 129 -4.54 8.16 4.64
N TRP A 130 -3.74 8.91 3.89
CA TRP A 130 -4.12 10.22 3.40
C TRP A 130 -3.89 10.28 1.89
N PHE A 131 -4.89 10.74 1.17
CA PHE A 131 -4.84 10.90 -0.29
C PHE A 131 -5.15 12.33 -0.65
N ASN A 132 -4.28 12.97 -1.42
CA ASN A 132 -4.55 14.28 -1.97
C ASN A 132 -5.49 14.14 -3.17
N GLN A 133 -6.74 14.60 -3.03
CA GLN A 133 -7.75 14.53 -4.09
C GLN A 133 -7.41 15.38 -5.32
N THR A 134 -6.50 16.35 -5.19
CA THR A 134 -6.06 17.21 -6.29
C THR A 134 -4.78 16.71 -6.97
N ALA A 135 -4.22 15.58 -6.50
CA ALA A 135 -3.04 14.99 -7.12
C ALA A 135 -3.40 14.49 -8.53
N ASP A 136 -2.54 14.81 -9.48
CA ASP A 136 -2.64 14.25 -10.82
C ASP A 136 -2.20 12.80 -10.80
N MET A 137 -3.17 11.90 -10.78
CA MET A 137 -2.93 10.45 -10.76
C MET A 137 -2.26 9.95 -12.05
N ALA A 138 -2.29 10.73 -13.14
CA ALA A 138 -1.60 10.36 -14.38
C ALA A 138 -0.08 10.30 -14.21
N VAL A 139 0.48 11.04 -13.26
CA VAL A 139 1.91 10.98 -12.92
C VAL A 139 2.29 9.65 -12.29
N LEU A 140 1.33 8.96 -11.64
CA LEU A 140 1.56 7.69 -10.94
C LEU A 140 1.37 6.46 -11.84
N THR A 141 0.85 6.63 -13.05
CA THR A 141 0.49 5.51 -13.95
C THR A 141 1.46 5.30 -15.12
N ASN A 142 2.57 6.03 -15.17
CA ASN A 142 3.61 5.81 -16.16
C ASN A 142 4.48 4.60 -15.78
N PHE A 143 3.94 3.40 -16.03
CA PHE A 143 4.65 2.12 -15.98
C PHE A 143 4.88 1.57 -17.37
#